data_1ace88c9b4205c3db7b2460f47d2f1b4
#
_entry.id   1ace88c9b4205c3db7b2460f47d2f1b4
#
_cell.length_a   1.000
_cell.length_b   1.000
_cell.length_c   1.000
_cell.angle_alpha   90.00
_cell.angle_beta   90.00
_cell.angle_gamma   90.00
#
_symmetry.space_group_name_H-M   'P 1'
#
loop_
_entity.id
_entity.type
_entity.pdbx_description
1 polymer ?
#
loop_
_entity_poly.entity_id
_entity_poly.type
_entity_poly.pdbx_seq_one_letter_code
_entity_poly.pdbx_strand_id
1 'polypeptide(L)'
;MKGIRNLLKPAIFLIVGFLVIFSMKSNNIFRLQDKIKTSLEEGLKVVKITEERSVIKEKRVVIDARIPKIHYEDDTVERYINSYVRKNINEFINQQIQLSDINNNGYKEDIEINYQIVYEDESLINLIIYKSTKWGRKEFKLEKDSYVFDLKTGQRIYLDNFLKENEDYKDVIEKYIFSNLKNSNSNEYKNKINIEKDTNYYISDGGINIYFNPYKESKSNDKYEFKIPYDIFKTKIKMVKTDDIVANIDTQTINKKDKYINSVINIPIVMTENKQIEKSINDKIRNDIMDFYNKSQEEAKKFLKDFPEDEGKFVANTNFEIKKNSNNMLSILVTYYKYSGGAHGDYNNIAYNIYMKNGEFLNLSDLFKDEVNYKEVINNEIRKQIEDMAQKDKENAGVYQFTTISDNQKFYIQDDNIVIFFDLYEIAPYAAGIPEFKINIKSLNHILKDDYVSIFK
;
A
#
# COMPACT_ATOMS: atom_id res chain seq x y z
N MET A 1 -19.30 -3.46 -31.06
CA MET A 1 -17.99 -2.85 -31.33
C MET A 1 -16.84 -3.83 -31.51
N LYS A 2 -16.78 -5.03 -30.86
CA LYS A 2 -15.73 -6.06 -31.10
C LYS A 2 -15.60 -6.53 -32.55
N GLY A 3 -16.70 -6.57 -33.32
CA GLY A 3 -16.69 -6.98 -34.75
C GLY A 3 -16.02 -5.98 -35.70
N ILE A 4 -16.04 -4.71 -35.39
CA ILE A 4 -15.48 -3.65 -36.23
C ILE A 4 -13.97 -3.54 -36.08
N ARG A 5 -13.42 -3.80 -34.89
CA ARG A 5 -11.96 -3.80 -34.63
C ARG A 5 -11.21 -4.88 -35.40
N ASN A 6 -11.80 -6.07 -35.55
CA ASN A 6 -11.17 -7.18 -36.27
C ASN A 6 -11.24 -7.02 -37.81
N LEU A 7 -12.16 -6.19 -38.32
CA LEU A 7 -12.25 -5.88 -39.75
C LEU A 7 -11.32 -4.72 -40.16
N LEU A 8 -10.96 -3.84 -39.22
CA LEU A 8 -10.07 -2.71 -39.49
C LEU A 8 -8.58 -3.11 -39.58
N LYS A 9 -8.14 -4.17 -38.87
CA LYS A 9 -6.75 -4.62 -38.90
C LYS A 9 -6.25 -5.01 -40.30
N PRO A 10 -6.97 -5.82 -41.09
CA PRO A 10 -6.56 -6.13 -42.47
C PRO A 10 -6.71 -4.94 -43.43
N ALA A 11 -7.67 -4.03 -43.22
CA ALA A 11 -7.83 -2.86 -44.07
C ALA A 11 -6.69 -1.83 -43.87
N ILE A 12 -6.18 -1.69 -42.65
CA ILE A 12 -5.03 -0.82 -42.34
C ILE A 12 -3.75 -1.35 -42.97
N PHE A 13 -3.53 -2.67 -42.95
CA PHE A 13 -2.38 -3.29 -43.64
C PHE A 13 -2.44 -3.13 -45.19
N LEU A 14 -3.63 -3.18 -45.78
CA LEU A 14 -3.84 -2.94 -47.21
C LEU A 14 -3.60 -1.47 -47.58
N ILE A 15 -4.04 -0.51 -46.77
CA ILE A 15 -3.82 0.93 -47.02
C ILE A 15 -2.33 1.28 -46.89
N VAL A 16 -1.64 0.75 -45.91
CA VAL A 16 -0.19 0.95 -45.73
C VAL A 16 0.59 0.26 -46.84
N GLY A 17 0.18 -0.94 -47.28
CA GLY A 17 0.79 -1.67 -48.43
C GLY A 17 0.61 -0.92 -49.76
N PHE A 18 -0.55 -0.30 -50.01
CA PHE A 18 -0.82 0.49 -51.24
C PHE A 18 -0.02 1.81 -51.26
N LEU A 19 0.19 2.46 -50.09
CA LEU A 19 1.00 3.67 -49.99
C LEU A 19 2.48 3.43 -50.18
N VAL A 20 3.01 2.24 -49.81
CA VAL A 20 4.41 1.86 -49.97
C VAL A 20 4.76 1.66 -51.47
N ILE A 21 3.83 1.17 -52.31
CA ILE A 21 4.07 0.95 -53.73
C ILE A 21 4.09 2.28 -54.52
N PHE A 22 3.46 3.35 -54.05
CA PHE A 22 3.38 4.63 -54.76
C PHE A 22 4.44 5.68 -54.35
N SER A 23 5.29 5.40 -53.35
CA SER A 23 6.11 6.42 -52.67
C SER A 23 7.61 6.38 -52.92
N MET A 24 8.05 6.01 -54.12
CA MET A 24 9.50 6.14 -54.48
C MET A 24 10.00 7.55 -54.79
N LYS A 25 9.22 8.60 -54.52
CA LYS A 25 9.67 9.98 -54.78
C LYS A 25 9.04 11.03 -53.86
N SER A 26 9.35 11.11 -52.61
CA SER A 26 9.49 12.40 -51.86
C SER A 26 9.63 12.23 -50.34
N ASN A 27 10.54 12.97 -49.73
CA ASN A 27 10.77 13.09 -48.27
C ASN A 27 9.54 13.55 -47.46
N ASN A 28 8.53 14.12 -48.09
CA ASN A 28 7.30 14.55 -47.43
C ASN A 28 6.31 13.43 -47.15
N ILE A 29 6.33 12.37 -47.98
CA ILE A 29 5.45 11.21 -47.78
C ILE A 29 6.00 10.35 -46.63
N PHE A 30 7.30 10.23 -46.47
CA PHE A 30 7.93 9.54 -45.34
C PHE A 30 7.53 10.18 -44.01
N ARG A 31 7.61 11.51 -43.91
CA ARG A 31 7.15 12.26 -42.70
C ARG A 31 5.66 12.13 -42.44
N LEU A 32 4.85 12.01 -43.53
CA LEU A 32 3.41 11.80 -43.36
C LEU A 32 3.09 10.35 -42.90
N GLN A 33 3.83 9.39 -43.40
CA GLN A 33 3.71 7.97 -42.98
C GLN A 33 4.13 7.79 -41.50
N ASP A 34 5.22 8.41 -41.09
CA ASP A 34 5.66 8.39 -39.70
C ASP A 34 4.63 9.09 -38.78
N LYS A 35 4.07 10.24 -39.17
CA LYS A 35 3.00 10.89 -38.42
C LYS A 35 1.72 10.05 -38.34
N ILE A 36 1.31 9.42 -39.47
CA ILE A 36 0.14 8.54 -39.50
C ILE A 36 0.39 7.29 -38.64
N LYS A 37 1.59 6.71 -38.72
CA LYS A 37 1.98 5.56 -37.89
C LYS A 37 1.97 5.93 -36.41
N THR A 38 2.56 7.06 -36.04
CA THR A 38 2.56 7.57 -34.65
C THR A 38 1.11 7.87 -34.19
N SER A 39 0.29 8.52 -35.00
CA SER A 39 -1.12 8.79 -34.65
C SER A 39 -1.97 7.52 -34.57
N LEU A 40 -1.68 6.48 -35.39
CA LEU A 40 -2.37 5.19 -35.32
C LEU A 40 -1.90 4.38 -34.11
N GLU A 41 -0.62 4.42 -33.77
CA GLU A 41 -0.08 3.80 -32.57
C GLU A 41 -0.60 4.52 -31.29
N GLU A 42 -0.71 5.85 -31.32
CA GLU A 42 -1.33 6.63 -30.25
C GLU A 42 -2.84 6.37 -30.12
N GLY A 43 -3.56 6.15 -31.24
CA GLY A 43 -4.98 5.82 -31.23
C GLY A 43 -5.30 4.36 -30.84
N LEU A 44 -4.29 3.50 -30.74
CA LEU A 44 -4.41 2.10 -30.31
C LEU A 44 -3.98 1.90 -28.85
N LYS A 45 -3.39 2.90 -28.18
CA LYS A 45 -3.04 2.81 -26.77
C LYS A 45 -4.29 2.85 -25.93
N VAL A 46 -4.38 1.86 -25.03
CA VAL A 46 -5.49 1.76 -24.05
C VAL A 46 -5.34 2.83 -23.01
N VAL A 47 -4.10 3.20 -22.69
CA VAL A 47 -3.75 4.18 -21.66
C VAL A 47 -2.86 5.27 -22.25
N LYS A 48 -3.16 6.53 -21.98
CA LYS A 48 -2.29 7.66 -22.32
C LYS A 48 -1.49 8.06 -21.09
N ILE A 49 -0.18 8.25 -21.25
CA ILE A 49 0.71 8.65 -20.17
C ILE A 49 1.19 10.07 -20.40
N THR A 50 1.10 10.90 -19.37
CA THR A 50 1.79 12.21 -19.30
C THR A 50 2.73 12.19 -18.10
N GLU A 51 3.61 13.18 -18.01
CA GLU A 51 4.61 13.29 -16.97
C GLU A 51 4.43 14.58 -16.18
N GLU A 52 4.51 14.48 -14.86
CA GLU A 52 4.64 15.61 -13.96
C GLU A 52 6.07 15.60 -13.38
N ARG A 53 6.79 16.70 -13.53
CA ARG A 53 8.12 16.82 -12.94
C ARG A 53 8.08 17.68 -11.69
N SER A 54 8.67 17.17 -10.60
CA SER A 54 8.82 17.87 -9.32
C SER A 54 10.29 17.94 -8.94
N VAL A 55 10.79 19.15 -8.66
CA VAL A 55 12.17 19.37 -8.19
C VAL A 55 12.12 19.96 -6.78
N ILE A 56 12.58 19.20 -5.80
CA ILE A 56 12.63 19.59 -4.38
C ILE A 56 14.09 19.85 -4.02
N LYS A 57 14.35 21.02 -3.43
CA LYS A 57 15.70 21.44 -2.99
C LYS A 57 15.66 21.76 -1.51
N GLU A 58 16.15 20.83 -0.73
CA GLU A 58 16.36 21.01 0.70
C GLU A 58 17.85 21.22 1.02
N LYS A 59 18.15 21.57 2.27
CA LYS A 59 19.52 21.91 2.69
C LYS A 59 20.55 20.82 2.32
N ARG A 60 20.17 19.55 2.40
CA ARG A 60 21.07 18.39 2.22
C ARG A 60 20.65 17.42 1.13
N VAL A 61 19.47 17.60 0.54
CA VAL A 61 18.97 16.72 -0.51
C VAL A 61 18.40 17.51 -1.67
N VAL A 62 18.67 17.05 -2.88
CA VAL A 62 17.98 17.50 -4.10
C VAL A 62 17.28 16.30 -4.69
N ILE A 63 15.99 16.43 -4.94
CA ILE A 63 15.15 15.37 -5.52
C ILE A 63 14.58 15.87 -6.84
N ASP A 64 14.86 15.19 -7.93
CA ASP A 64 14.27 15.40 -9.25
C ASP A 64 13.37 14.21 -9.56
N ALA A 65 12.07 14.39 -9.45
CA ALA A 65 11.09 13.35 -9.62
C ALA A 65 10.28 13.55 -10.90
N ARG A 66 10.26 12.53 -11.76
CA ARG A 66 9.36 12.41 -12.91
C ARG A 66 8.27 11.43 -12.53
N ILE A 67 7.06 11.94 -12.37
CA ILE A 67 5.91 11.19 -11.87
C ILE A 67 4.98 10.90 -13.05
N PRO A 68 4.70 9.62 -13.37
CA PRO A 68 3.75 9.28 -14.41
C PRO A 68 2.35 9.68 -14.00
N LYS A 69 1.62 10.29 -14.92
CA LYS A 69 0.18 10.52 -14.83
C LYS A 69 -0.51 9.72 -15.92
N ILE A 70 -1.26 8.73 -15.48
CA ILE A 70 -2.01 7.81 -16.32
C ILE A 70 -3.34 8.46 -16.64
N HIS A 71 -3.74 8.46 -17.93
CA HIS A 71 -5.05 8.87 -18.40
C HIS A 71 -5.77 7.66 -18.99
N TYR A 72 -6.92 7.38 -18.47
CA TYR A 72 -7.75 6.23 -18.83
C TYR A 72 -9.22 6.64 -19.00
N GLU A 73 -9.99 5.87 -19.76
CA GLU A 73 -11.39 6.20 -20.05
C GLU A 73 -12.31 6.17 -18.83
N ASP A 74 -11.98 5.38 -17.81
CA ASP A 74 -12.65 5.36 -16.51
C ASP A 74 -11.94 6.26 -15.51
N ASP A 75 -12.56 7.38 -15.16
CA ASP A 75 -12.01 8.37 -14.22
C ASP A 75 -11.72 7.79 -12.83
N THR A 76 -12.40 6.72 -12.42
CA THR A 76 -12.19 6.07 -11.13
C THR A 76 -10.91 5.26 -11.15
N VAL A 77 -10.73 4.46 -12.20
CA VAL A 77 -9.50 3.69 -12.44
C VAL A 77 -8.30 4.63 -12.59
N GLU A 78 -8.44 5.71 -13.37
CA GLU A 78 -7.41 6.73 -13.54
C GLU A 78 -6.98 7.30 -12.17
N ARG A 79 -7.94 7.72 -11.35
CA ARG A 79 -7.66 8.26 -10.01
C ARG A 79 -6.97 7.25 -9.11
N TYR A 80 -7.40 5.99 -9.12
CA TYR A 80 -6.84 4.96 -8.27
C TYR A 80 -5.36 4.75 -8.56
N ILE A 81 -5.04 4.53 -9.83
CA ILE A 81 -3.67 4.26 -10.23
C ILE A 81 -2.78 5.47 -9.92
N ASN A 82 -3.23 6.68 -10.31
CA ASN A 82 -2.46 7.90 -10.09
C ASN A 82 -2.26 8.20 -8.60
N SER A 83 -3.28 8.05 -7.76
CA SER A 83 -3.17 8.25 -6.31
C SER A 83 -2.21 7.24 -5.69
N TYR A 84 -2.30 5.97 -6.06
CA TYR A 84 -1.43 4.92 -5.55
C TYR A 84 0.04 5.21 -5.87
N VAL A 85 0.34 5.51 -7.14
CA VAL A 85 1.71 5.79 -7.58
C VAL A 85 2.26 7.05 -6.90
N ARG A 86 1.47 8.12 -6.87
CA ARG A 86 1.86 9.39 -6.23
C ARG A 86 2.11 9.24 -4.73
N LYS A 87 1.25 8.50 -4.03
CA LYS A 87 1.41 8.22 -2.60
C LYS A 87 2.76 7.55 -2.33
N ASN A 88 3.08 6.47 -3.02
CA ASN A 88 4.32 5.72 -2.82
C ASN A 88 5.57 6.57 -3.15
N ILE A 89 5.52 7.40 -4.19
CA ILE A 89 6.60 8.32 -4.52
C ILE A 89 6.76 9.39 -3.42
N ASN A 90 5.67 9.97 -2.95
CA ASN A 90 5.71 11.00 -1.90
C ASN A 90 6.19 10.45 -0.55
N GLU A 91 5.79 9.23 -0.19
CA GLU A 91 6.29 8.54 1.01
C GLU A 91 7.81 8.34 0.94
N PHE A 92 8.31 7.90 -0.20
CA PHE A 92 9.76 7.79 -0.41
C PHE A 92 10.45 9.15 -0.30
N ILE A 93 9.94 10.19 -0.96
CA ILE A 93 10.48 11.56 -0.91
C ILE A 93 10.55 12.05 0.54
N ASN A 94 9.46 11.91 1.31
CA ASN A 94 9.40 12.35 2.70
C ASN A 94 10.39 11.59 3.59
N GLN A 95 10.53 10.27 3.39
CA GLN A 95 11.54 9.47 4.09
C GLN A 95 12.97 9.95 3.79
N GLN A 96 13.29 10.26 2.53
CA GLN A 96 14.63 10.73 2.18
C GLN A 96 14.93 12.12 2.77
N ILE A 97 13.94 13.02 2.79
CA ILE A 97 14.10 14.34 3.43
C ILE A 97 14.39 14.16 4.93
N GLN A 98 13.60 13.33 5.63
CA GLN A 98 13.82 13.04 7.05
C GLN A 98 15.18 12.40 7.33
N LEU A 99 15.58 11.43 6.50
CA LEU A 99 16.89 10.77 6.63
C LEU A 99 18.05 11.76 6.39
N SER A 100 17.90 12.71 5.48
CA SER A 100 18.93 13.72 5.20
C SER A 100 19.14 14.68 6.37
N ASP A 101 18.13 14.93 7.19
CA ASP A 101 18.23 15.75 8.40
C ASP A 101 18.96 15.02 9.54
N ILE A 102 18.83 13.69 9.59
CA ILE A 102 19.47 12.84 10.62
C ILE A 102 20.93 12.53 10.27
N ASN A 103 21.21 12.26 8.99
CA ASN A 103 22.53 11.88 8.51
C ASN A 103 23.50 13.08 8.40
N ASN A 104 24.38 13.22 9.37
CA ASN A 104 25.35 14.32 9.44
C ASN A 104 26.70 13.99 8.78
N ASN A 105 26.71 13.23 7.67
CA ASN A 105 27.92 12.78 6.98
C ASN A 105 28.58 13.83 6.07
N GLY A 106 28.05 15.07 6.03
CA GLY A 106 28.65 16.21 5.31
C GLY A 106 28.43 16.23 3.79
N TYR A 107 27.79 15.20 3.23
CA TYR A 107 27.52 15.11 1.80
C TYR A 107 26.08 15.53 1.48
N LYS A 108 25.91 16.12 0.30
CA LYS A 108 24.59 16.37 -0.28
C LYS A 108 24.15 15.14 -1.05
N GLU A 109 22.88 14.80 -0.92
CA GLU A 109 22.26 13.68 -1.62
C GLU A 109 21.54 14.20 -2.87
N ASP A 110 21.81 13.59 -4.02
CA ASP A 110 21.08 13.81 -5.26
C ASP A 110 20.22 12.57 -5.53
N ILE A 111 18.92 12.77 -5.61
CA ILE A 111 17.93 11.71 -5.82
C ILE A 111 17.21 11.96 -7.13
N GLU A 112 17.16 10.94 -7.98
CA GLU A 112 16.37 10.95 -9.20
C GLU A 112 15.29 9.86 -9.11
N ILE A 113 14.05 10.24 -9.42
CA ILE A 113 12.92 9.34 -9.55
C ILE A 113 12.47 9.35 -11.01
N ASN A 114 12.47 8.18 -11.63
CA ASN A 114 12.06 7.98 -13.02
C ASN A 114 11.09 6.80 -13.10
N TYR A 115 10.40 6.64 -14.22
CA TYR A 115 9.49 5.54 -14.44
C TYR A 115 9.63 4.92 -15.83
N GLN A 116 9.11 3.70 -15.97
CA GLN A 116 8.98 2.99 -17.23
C GLN A 116 7.69 2.19 -17.26
N ILE A 117 6.93 2.25 -18.34
CA ILE A 117 5.85 1.30 -18.61
C ILE A 117 6.48 0.07 -19.28
N VAL A 118 6.38 -1.08 -18.64
CA VAL A 118 7.02 -2.33 -19.09
C VAL A 118 6.05 -3.32 -19.72
N TYR A 119 4.74 -3.15 -19.44
CA TYR A 119 3.68 -3.95 -20.03
C TYR A 119 2.38 -3.16 -20.05
N GLU A 120 1.61 -3.31 -21.11
CA GLU A 120 0.27 -2.74 -21.27
C GLU A 120 -0.54 -3.59 -22.23
N ASP A 121 -1.77 -3.93 -21.85
CA ASP A 121 -2.79 -4.51 -22.71
C ASP A 121 -4.19 -3.97 -22.36
N GLU A 122 -5.26 -4.59 -22.87
CA GLU A 122 -6.66 -4.15 -22.62
C GLU A 122 -7.10 -4.33 -21.15
N SER A 123 -6.35 -5.09 -20.35
CA SER A 123 -6.72 -5.46 -18.98
C SER A 123 -5.73 -5.03 -17.91
N LEU A 124 -4.46 -4.85 -18.26
CA LEU A 124 -3.43 -4.51 -17.30
C LEU A 124 -2.52 -3.39 -17.78
N ILE A 125 -1.97 -2.65 -16.81
CA ILE A 125 -0.78 -1.83 -16.99
C ILE A 125 0.25 -2.19 -15.93
N ASN A 126 1.50 -2.33 -16.34
CA ASN A 126 2.62 -2.54 -15.44
C ASN A 126 3.66 -1.43 -15.61
N LEU A 127 3.94 -0.74 -14.53
CA LEU A 127 4.97 0.31 -14.49
C LEU A 127 6.02 0.01 -13.43
N ILE A 128 7.24 0.48 -13.68
CA ILE A 128 8.35 0.46 -12.74
C ILE A 128 8.73 1.88 -12.39
N ILE A 129 8.88 2.18 -11.10
CA ILE A 129 9.45 3.41 -10.58
C ILE A 129 10.89 3.14 -10.18
N TYR A 130 11.83 3.81 -10.80
CA TYR A 130 13.24 3.76 -10.46
C TYR A 130 13.58 4.91 -9.52
N LYS A 131 14.31 4.58 -8.46
CA LYS A 131 14.77 5.52 -7.43
C LYS A 131 16.28 5.42 -7.33
N SER A 132 16.98 6.42 -7.81
CA SER A 132 18.44 6.48 -7.72
C SER A 132 18.87 7.51 -6.70
N THR A 133 19.75 7.13 -5.77
CA THR A 133 20.32 8.01 -4.75
C THR A 133 21.84 8.03 -4.92
N LYS A 134 22.40 9.23 -4.98
CA LYS A 134 23.84 9.47 -5.16
C LYS A 134 24.37 10.30 -3.99
N TRP A 135 25.40 9.80 -3.33
CA TRP A 135 26.12 10.49 -2.26
C TRP A 135 27.51 10.90 -2.75
N GLY A 136 27.75 12.21 -2.91
CA GLY A 136 29.02 12.70 -3.39
C GLY A 136 29.42 12.14 -4.77
N ARG A 137 30.72 11.77 -4.93
CA ARG A 137 31.25 11.35 -6.24
C ARG A 137 31.27 9.85 -6.49
N LYS A 138 31.06 8.99 -5.50
CA LYS A 138 31.37 7.56 -5.62
C LYS A 138 30.28 6.60 -5.17
N GLU A 139 29.32 7.00 -4.36
CA GLU A 139 28.29 6.11 -3.85
C GLU A 139 27.00 6.31 -4.65
N PHE A 140 26.42 5.21 -5.08
CA PHE A 140 25.21 5.18 -5.89
C PHE A 140 24.35 4.00 -5.44
N LYS A 141 23.06 4.26 -5.19
CA LYS A 141 22.06 3.25 -4.90
C LYS A 141 20.95 3.33 -5.92
N LEU A 142 20.58 2.22 -6.52
CA LEU A 142 19.44 2.10 -7.41
C LEU A 142 18.43 1.11 -6.81
N GLU A 143 17.23 1.59 -6.57
CA GLU A 143 16.08 0.79 -6.16
C GLU A 143 14.99 0.91 -7.21
N LYS A 144 14.11 -0.07 -7.25
CA LYS A 144 12.92 -0.01 -8.11
C LYS A 144 11.72 -0.59 -7.39
N ASP A 145 10.55 -0.01 -7.68
CA ASP A 145 9.27 -0.58 -7.30
C ASP A 145 8.48 -0.86 -8.58
N SER A 146 7.85 -2.01 -8.64
CA SER A 146 7.00 -2.38 -9.75
C SER A 146 5.54 -2.47 -9.29
N TYR A 147 4.65 -1.98 -10.14
CA TYR A 147 3.23 -1.96 -9.90
C TYR A 147 2.50 -2.51 -11.11
N VAL A 148 1.76 -3.59 -10.91
CA VAL A 148 0.83 -4.14 -11.89
C VAL A 148 -0.57 -3.72 -11.47
N PHE A 149 -1.33 -3.09 -12.35
CA PHE A 149 -2.69 -2.66 -12.09
C PHE A 149 -3.67 -3.31 -13.06
N ASP A 150 -4.81 -3.71 -12.55
CA ASP A 150 -5.98 -4.10 -13.32
C ASP A 150 -6.67 -2.85 -13.87
N LEU A 151 -6.81 -2.76 -15.19
CA LEU A 151 -7.43 -1.60 -15.84
C LEU A 151 -8.95 -1.58 -15.76
N LYS A 152 -9.57 -2.64 -15.26
CA LYS A 152 -11.01 -2.66 -15.00
C LYS A 152 -11.34 -2.02 -13.65
N THR A 153 -10.48 -2.22 -12.65
CA THR A 153 -10.75 -1.82 -11.26
C THR A 153 -9.79 -0.75 -10.73
N GLY A 154 -8.65 -0.54 -11.39
CA GLY A 154 -7.57 0.31 -10.92
C GLY A 154 -6.70 -0.33 -9.82
N GLN A 155 -7.02 -1.56 -9.40
CA GLN A 155 -6.37 -2.21 -8.27
C GLN A 155 -4.98 -2.71 -8.61
N ARG A 156 -4.07 -2.65 -7.62
CA ARG A 156 -2.77 -3.29 -7.70
C ARG A 156 -2.93 -4.80 -7.60
N ILE A 157 -2.26 -5.52 -8.50
CA ILE A 157 -2.20 -6.98 -8.51
C ILE A 157 -0.85 -7.40 -7.90
N TYR A 158 -0.90 -8.07 -6.74
CA TYR A 158 0.26 -8.66 -6.08
C TYR A 158 0.61 -10.01 -6.70
N LEU A 159 1.80 -10.53 -6.42
CA LEU A 159 2.30 -11.77 -7.00
C LEU A 159 1.38 -12.97 -6.73
N ASP A 160 0.87 -13.09 -5.51
CA ASP A 160 -0.05 -14.17 -5.16
C ASP A 160 -1.38 -14.09 -5.92
N ASN A 161 -1.92 -12.88 -6.11
CA ASN A 161 -3.12 -12.69 -6.93
C ASN A 161 -2.85 -13.01 -8.40
N PHE A 162 -1.66 -12.63 -8.92
CA PHE A 162 -1.27 -12.90 -10.29
C PHE A 162 -1.08 -14.40 -10.57
N LEU A 163 -0.62 -15.17 -9.58
CA LEU A 163 -0.36 -16.60 -9.64
C LEU A 163 -1.37 -17.45 -8.87
N LYS A 164 -2.49 -16.90 -8.44
CA LYS A 164 -3.49 -17.51 -7.54
C LYS A 164 -3.92 -18.93 -7.93
N GLU A 165 -4.02 -19.23 -9.22
CA GLU A 165 -4.41 -20.56 -9.71
C GLU A 165 -3.26 -21.60 -9.66
N ASN A 166 -2.07 -21.18 -9.20
CA ASN A 166 -0.90 -22.04 -9.04
C ASN A 166 -0.52 -22.10 -7.56
N GLU A 167 -1.21 -22.92 -6.79
CA GLU A 167 -1.08 -23.00 -5.31
C GLU A 167 0.36 -23.25 -4.83
N ASP A 168 1.18 -23.93 -5.63
CA ASP A 168 2.57 -24.22 -5.35
C ASP A 168 3.57 -23.21 -5.96
N TYR A 169 3.09 -22.04 -6.40
CA TYR A 169 3.92 -21.09 -7.16
C TYR A 169 5.20 -20.66 -6.42
N LYS A 170 5.17 -20.53 -5.11
CA LYS A 170 6.35 -20.16 -4.29
C LYS A 170 7.46 -21.20 -4.45
N ASP A 171 7.14 -22.44 -4.20
CA ASP A 171 8.06 -23.57 -4.33
C ASP A 171 8.58 -23.73 -5.75
N VAL A 172 7.72 -23.51 -6.76
CA VAL A 172 8.08 -23.61 -8.17
C VAL A 172 9.09 -22.53 -8.52
N ILE A 173 8.84 -21.28 -8.13
CA ILE A 173 9.72 -20.14 -8.37
C ILE A 173 11.06 -20.33 -7.65
N GLU A 174 11.05 -20.68 -6.37
CA GLU A 174 12.27 -20.88 -5.60
C GLU A 174 13.13 -22.00 -6.18
N LYS A 175 12.54 -23.15 -6.50
CA LYS A 175 13.25 -24.24 -7.16
C LYS A 175 13.84 -23.83 -8.52
N TYR A 176 13.09 -23.06 -9.32
CA TYR A 176 13.58 -22.55 -10.58
C TYR A 176 14.78 -21.61 -10.40
N ILE A 177 14.67 -20.65 -9.48
CA ILE A 177 15.76 -19.72 -9.17
C ILE A 177 17.01 -20.48 -8.71
N PHE A 178 16.87 -21.38 -7.72
CA PHE A 178 18.02 -22.15 -7.19
C PHE A 178 18.65 -23.08 -8.21
N SER A 179 17.87 -23.66 -9.14
CA SER A 179 18.42 -24.52 -10.21
C SER A 179 19.21 -23.73 -11.24
N ASN A 180 18.92 -22.44 -11.41
CA ASN A 180 19.59 -21.57 -12.39
C ASN A 180 20.72 -20.73 -11.80
N LEU A 181 20.87 -20.70 -10.46
CA LEU A 181 22.02 -20.10 -9.81
C LEU A 181 23.25 -21.01 -10.00
N LYS A 182 23.96 -20.82 -11.12
CA LYS A 182 25.18 -21.57 -11.43
C LYS A 182 26.33 -21.15 -10.50
N ASN A 183 26.83 -22.10 -9.72
CA ASN A 183 28.23 -22.28 -9.26
C ASN A 183 28.95 -21.21 -8.41
N SER A 184 28.33 -20.32 -7.69
CA SER A 184 29.05 -19.61 -6.61
C SER A 184 28.09 -19.11 -5.54
N ASN A 185 28.27 -19.60 -4.32
CA ASN A 185 27.59 -19.10 -3.12
C ASN A 185 26.09 -19.40 -3.00
N SER A 186 25.60 -20.56 -3.45
CA SER A 186 24.19 -20.98 -3.31
C SER A 186 23.66 -20.86 -1.86
N ASN A 187 24.52 -20.95 -0.85
CA ASN A 187 24.13 -20.81 0.56
C ASN A 187 23.88 -19.33 0.97
N GLU A 188 24.56 -18.38 0.36
CA GLU A 188 24.34 -16.95 0.62
C GLU A 188 22.99 -16.48 0.06
N TYR A 189 22.59 -17.04 -1.09
CA TYR A 189 21.31 -16.72 -1.73
C TYR A 189 20.13 -17.42 -1.05
N LYS A 190 20.30 -18.63 -0.52
CA LYS A 190 19.22 -19.38 0.16
C LYS A 190 18.58 -18.63 1.32
N ASN A 191 19.37 -17.83 2.03
CA ASN A 191 18.87 -17.04 3.17
C ASN A 191 18.30 -15.67 2.76
N LYS A 192 18.41 -15.28 1.48
CA LYS A 192 18.02 -13.97 0.97
C LYS A 192 16.84 -14.02 0.01
N ILE A 193 16.57 -15.19 -0.59
CA ILE A 193 15.45 -15.42 -1.50
C ILE A 193 14.35 -16.10 -0.72
N ASN A 194 13.27 -15.34 -0.50
CA ASN A 194 12.03 -15.81 0.09
C ASN A 194 10.88 -15.24 -0.73
N ILE A 195 10.05 -16.11 -1.30
CA ILE A 195 8.93 -15.69 -2.12
C ILE A 195 7.70 -15.49 -1.23
N GLU A 196 7.34 -14.23 -1.05
CA GLU A 196 6.16 -13.81 -0.31
C GLU A 196 5.03 -13.38 -1.26
N LYS A 197 3.83 -13.18 -0.72
CA LYS A 197 2.67 -12.76 -1.51
C LYS A 197 2.87 -11.40 -2.22
N ASP A 198 3.64 -10.52 -1.61
CA ASP A 198 3.97 -9.17 -2.07
C ASP A 198 5.38 -9.03 -2.64
N THR A 199 6.05 -10.17 -2.90
CA THR A 199 7.35 -10.17 -3.60
C THR A 199 7.27 -9.36 -4.88
N ASN A 200 8.24 -8.47 -5.06
CA ASN A 200 8.28 -7.57 -6.20
C ASN A 200 8.45 -8.34 -7.52
N TYR A 201 7.60 -8.04 -8.47
CA TYR A 201 7.63 -8.62 -9.80
C TYR A 201 7.19 -7.63 -10.87
N TYR A 202 7.55 -7.90 -12.11
CA TYR A 202 6.98 -7.24 -13.27
C TYR A 202 6.80 -8.21 -14.43
N ILE A 203 5.86 -7.89 -15.31
CA ILE A 203 5.49 -8.69 -16.48
C ILE A 203 6.48 -8.42 -17.61
N SER A 204 6.87 -9.47 -18.31
CA SER A 204 7.67 -9.36 -19.53
C SER A 204 7.24 -10.43 -20.54
N ASP A 205 7.72 -10.31 -21.78
CA ASP A 205 7.46 -11.31 -22.80
C ASP A 205 7.92 -12.70 -22.36
N GLY A 206 6.98 -13.65 -22.36
CA GLY A 206 7.22 -15.06 -22.03
C GLY A 206 7.45 -15.37 -20.55
N GLY A 207 7.26 -14.41 -19.62
CA GLY A 207 7.45 -14.68 -18.19
C GLY A 207 7.22 -13.47 -17.31
N ILE A 208 7.46 -13.65 -16.01
CA ILE A 208 7.57 -12.58 -15.03
C ILE A 208 9.01 -12.43 -14.59
N ASN A 209 9.40 -11.23 -14.21
CA ASN A 209 10.69 -10.98 -13.59
C ASN A 209 10.46 -10.74 -12.11
N ILE A 210 11.03 -11.58 -11.27
CA ILE A 210 11.04 -11.44 -9.82
C ILE A 210 12.34 -10.78 -9.42
N TYR A 211 12.26 -9.78 -8.54
CA TYR A 211 13.46 -9.08 -8.10
C TYR A 211 13.40 -8.71 -6.63
N PHE A 212 14.58 -8.59 -6.05
CA PHE A 212 14.81 -8.17 -4.69
C PHE A 212 15.66 -6.90 -4.70
N ASN A 213 15.21 -5.85 -4.03
CA ASN A 213 15.99 -4.62 -3.94
C ASN A 213 17.27 -4.90 -3.12
N PRO A 214 18.44 -4.36 -3.52
CA PRO A 214 19.70 -4.63 -2.84
C PRO A 214 19.66 -4.15 -1.39
N TYR A 215 20.13 -5.01 -0.47
CA TYR A 215 20.35 -4.61 0.91
C TYR A 215 21.42 -3.52 1.00
N LYS A 216 21.32 -2.64 2.02
CA LYS A 216 22.24 -1.51 2.30
C LYS A 216 23.74 -1.88 2.36
N GLU A 217 24.07 -3.16 2.47
CA GLU A 217 25.43 -3.64 2.71
C GLU A 217 26.08 -4.38 1.53
N SER A 218 25.37 -4.58 0.42
CA SER A 218 25.97 -5.29 -0.70
C SER A 218 26.86 -4.34 -1.52
N LYS A 219 28.15 -4.56 -1.45
CA LYS A 219 29.17 -3.88 -2.28
C LYS A 219 29.13 -4.34 -3.75
N SER A 220 28.27 -5.30 -4.10
CA SER A 220 28.11 -5.84 -5.44
C SER A 220 26.82 -5.29 -6.05
N ASN A 221 26.91 -4.80 -7.27
CA ASN A 221 25.77 -4.50 -8.15
C ASN A 221 25.04 -5.79 -8.59
N ASP A 222 25.08 -6.86 -7.81
CA ASP A 222 24.47 -8.12 -8.14
C ASP A 222 22.96 -7.93 -8.19
N LYS A 223 22.46 -8.00 -9.41
CA LYS A 223 21.04 -7.89 -9.69
C LYS A 223 20.37 -9.17 -9.21
N TYR A 224 19.73 -9.10 -8.05
CA TYR A 224 18.81 -10.14 -7.59
C TYR A 224 17.52 -10.08 -8.41
N GLU A 225 17.61 -10.39 -9.68
CA GLU A 225 16.50 -10.35 -10.63
C GLU A 225 16.50 -11.62 -11.47
N PHE A 226 15.37 -12.31 -11.50
CA PHE A 226 15.21 -13.60 -12.12
C PHE A 226 14.00 -13.58 -13.05
N LYS A 227 14.23 -13.90 -14.33
CA LYS A 227 13.14 -14.11 -15.27
C LYS A 227 12.59 -15.52 -15.08
N ILE A 228 11.31 -15.60 -14.74
CA ILE A 228 10.56 -16.83 -14.50
C ILE A 228 9.65 -17.07 -15.69
N PRO A 229 9.90 -18.09 -16.54
CA PRO A 229 9.08 -18.37 -17.70
C PRO A 229 7.67 -18.83 -17.32
N TYR A 230 6.66 -18.48 -18.12
CA TYR A 230 5.28 -18.89 -17.85
C TYR A 230 5.05 -20.41 -17.97
N ASP A 231 5.85 -21.11 -18.75
CA ASP A 231 5.70 -22.54 -19.03
C ASP A 231 6.11 -23.46 -17.87
N ILE A 232 6.78 -22.92 -16.85
CA ILE A 232 7.07 -23.71 -15.63
C ILE A 232 5.85 -23.88 -14.72
N PHE A 233 4.81 -23.05 -14.89
CA PHE A 233 3.60 -23.13 -14.09
C PHE A 233 2.62 -24.14 -14.68
N LYS A 234 2.03 -25.00 -13.83
CA LYS A 234 1.10 -26.08 -14.24
C LYS A 234 -0.19 -25.53 -14.85
N THR A 235 -0.67 -24.41 -14.32
CA THR A 235 -1.89 -23.76 -14.77
C THR A 235 -1.51 -22.54 -15.61
N LYS A 236 -2.17 -22.37 -16.76
CA LYS A 236 -1.99 -21.14 -17.55
C LYS A 236 -2.33 -19.96 -16.67
N ILE A 237 -1.40 -19.01 -16.59
CA ILE A 237 -1.63 -17.76 -15.88
C ILE A 237 -2.76 -17.04 -16.58
N LYS A 238 -3.93 -17.05 -15.92
CA LYS A 238 -5.05 -16.21 -16.31
C LYS A 238 -4.89 -14.89 -15.60
N MET A 239 -5.09 -13.81 -16.35
CA MET A 239 -5.21 -12.48 -15.76
C MET A 239 -6.35 -12.51 -14.75
N VAL A 240 -6.03 -12.36 -13.48
CA VAL A 240 -6.97 -12.57 -12.40
C VAL A 240 -7.99 -11.44 -12.41
N LYS A 241 -9.26 -11.77 -12.69
CA LYS A 241 -10.36 -10.94 -12.21
C LYS A 241 -10.48 -11.20 -10.72
N THR A 242 -10.02 -10.30 -9.89
CA THR A 242 -10.34 -10.35 -8.48
C THR A 242 -11.78 -9.87 -8.31
N ASP A 243 -12.65 -10.72 -7.77
CA ASP A 243 -13.97 -10.28 -7.28
C ASP A 243 -13.83 -9.53 -5.94
N ASP A 244 -12.61 -9.38 -5.47
CA ASP A 244 -12.28 -8.73 -4.20
C ASP A 244 -12.27 -7.21 -4.37
N ILE A 245 -13.04 -6.53 -3.56
CA ILE A 245 -13.07 -5.07 -3.50
C ILE A 245 -11.90 -4.64 -2.60
N VAL A 246 -10.90 -4.02 -3.23
CA VAL A 246 -9.77 -3.38 -2.55
C VAL A 246 -9.90 -1.88 -2.75
N ALA A 247 -9.87 -1.11 -1.67
CA ALA A 247 -9.93 0.34 -1.75
C ALA A 247 -8.58 0.94 -2.12
N ASN A 248 -8.57 2.04 -2.85
CA ASN A 248 -7.40 2.89 -2.94
C ASN A 248 -7.44 3.92 -1.81
N ILE A 249 -6.32 4.14 -1.14
CA ILE A 249 -6.26 5.02 0.03
C ILE A 249 -5.28 6.15 -0.24
N ASP A 250 -5.78 7.37 -0.19
CA ASP A 250 -4.98 8.59 -0.20
C ASP A 250 -4.95 9.24 1.18
N THR A 251 -4.14 10.28 1.35
CA THR A 251 -4.04 11.02 2.61
C THR A 251 -4.37 12.49 2.37
N GLN A 252 -5.37 13.00 3.07
CA GLN A 252 -5.56 14.44 3.19
C GLN A 252 -4.87 14.94 4.45
N THR A 253 -3.83 15.76 4.30
CA THR A 253 -3.17 16.41 5.42
C THR A 253 -3.70 17.83 5.62
N ILE A 254 -4.15 18.15 6.83
CA ILE A 254 -4.59 19.47 7.24
C ILE A 254 -3.65 19.98 8.33
N ASN A 255 -2.92 21.05 8.04
CA ASN A 255 -2.08 21.72 9.02
C ASN A 255 -2.87 22.88 9.63
N LYS A 256 -3.03 22.88 10.96
CA LYS A 256 -3.68 23.92 11.75
C LYS A 256 -2.71 24.45 12.78
N LYS A 257 -2.42 25.76 12.70
CA LYS A 257 -1.59 26.44 13.68
C LYS A 257 -2.22 27.78 14.04
N ASP A 258 -2.63 27.93 15.26
CA ASP A 258 -3.09 29.18 15.84
C ASP A 258 -2.51 29.36 17.24
N LYS A 259 -2.95 30.39 17.96
CA LYS A 259 -2.48 30.64 19.33
C LYS A 259 -2.94 29.57 20.35
N TYR A 260 -3.92 28.74 19.99
CA TYR A 260 -4.49 27.76 20.88
C TYR A 260 -3.85 26.39 20.68
N ILE A 261 -3.64 25.97 19.43
CA ILE A 261 -3.25 24.62 19.10
C ILE A 261 -2.37 24.56 17.83
N ASN A 262 -1.42 23.65 17.85
CA ASN A 262 -0.62 23.29 16.68
C ASN A 262 -0.89 21.85 16.29
N SER A 263 -1.44 21.60 15.11
CA SER A 263 -1.94 20.28 14.73
C SER A 263 -1.60 19.90 13.31
N VAL A 264 -1.21 18.64 13.14
CA VAL A 264 -1.10 17.95 11.86
C VAL A 264 -2.14 16.84 11.84
N ILE A 265 -3.14 16.98 10.98
CA ILE A 265 -4.28 16.10 10.89
C ILE A 265 -4.20 15.32 9.59
N ASN A 266 -3.86 14.04 9.66
CA ASN A 266 -3.85 13.13 8.53
C ASN A 266 -5.17 12.35 8.50
N ILE A 267 -5.92 12.50 7.41
CA ILE A 267 -7.23 11.88 7.21
C ILE A 267 -7.09 10.88 6.06
N PRO A 268 -7.38 9.58 6.25
CA PRO A 268 -7.45 8.65 5.14
C PRO A 268 -8.61 9.01 4.21
N ILE A 269 -8.34 9.04 2.93
CA ILE A 269 -9.35 9.21 1.87
C ILE A 269 -9.49 7.88 1.16
N VAL A 270 -10.58 7.20 1.41
CA VAL A 270 -10.93 5.92 0.80
C VAL A 270 -11.57 6.17 -0.56
N MET A 271 -11.07 5.52 -1.58
CA MET A 271 -11.63 5.56 -2.93
C MET A 271 -12.06 4.14 -3.34
N THR A 272 -13.28 4.01 -3.83
CA THR A 272 -13.84 2.75 -4.31
C THR A 272 -14.79 3.00 -5.51
N GLU A 273 -15.11 1.96 -6.26
CA GLU A 273 -16.04 2.04 -7.40
C GLU A 273 -17.43 2.53 -6.95
N ASN A 274 -17.91 2.05 -5.80
CA ASN A 274 -19.21 2.45 -5.25
C ASN A 274 -19.10 3.81 -4.53
N LYS A 275 -19.54 4.86 -5.20
CA LYS A 275 -19.45 6.24 -4.68
C LYS A 275 -20.31 6.51 -3.44
N GLN A 276 -21.37 5.74 -3.23
CA GLN A 276 -22.18 5.85 -2.02
C GLN A 276 -21.45 5.28 -0.81
N ILE A 277 -20.81 4.12 -0.98
CA ILE A 277 -19.95 3.49 0.03
C ILE A 277 -18.75 4.39 0.31
N GLU A 278 -18.05 4.85 -0.74
CA GLU A 278 -16.91 5.77 -0.64
C GLU A 278 -17.27 6.99 0.23
N LYS A 279 -18.39 7.65 -0.09
CA LYS A 279 -18.86 8.83 0.64
C LYS A 279 -19.16 8.52 2.11
N SER A 280 -19.87 7.43 2.37
CA SER A 280 -20.24 7.03 3.73
C SER A 280 -19.01 6.78 4.61
N ILE A 281 -18.02 6.08 4.08
CA ILE A 281 -16.77 5.78 4.79
C ILE A 281 -15.98 7.06 5.07
N ASN A 282 -15.79 7.89 4.03
CA ASN A 282 -15.02 9.13 4.16
C ASN A 282 -15.68 10.13 5.10
N ASP A 283 -17.01 10.29 5.02
CA ASP A 283 -17.76 11.18 5.93
C ASP A 283 -17.61 10.72 7.38
N LYS A 284 -17.76 9.43 7.67
CA LYS A 284 -17.63 8.89 9.03
C LYS A 284 -16.25 9.13 9.62
N ILE A 285 -15.20 8.71 8.91
CA ILE A 285 -13.81 8.82 9.41
C ILE A 285 -13.42 10.29 9.54
N ARG A 286 -13.74 11.11 8.54
CA ARG A 286 -13.47 12.55 8.57
C ARG A 286 -14.16 13.24 9.73
N ASN A 287 -15.44 12.95 9.96
CA ASN A 287 -16.20 13.57 11.06
C ASN A 287 -15.60 13.21 12.40
N ASP A 288 -15.26 11.94 12.64
CA ASP A 288 -14.65 11.51 13.90
C ASP A 288 -13.29 12.22 14.14
N ILE A 289 -12.45 12.31 13.11
CA ILE A 289 -11.15 12.99 13.19
C ILE A 289 -11.33 14.50 13.43
N MET A 290 -12.25 15.15 12.72
CA MET A 290 -12.47 16.58 12.90
C MET A 290 -13.15 16.91 14.23
N ASP A 291 -14.02 16.04 14.74
CA ASP A 291 -14.60 16.17 16.08
C ASP A 291 -13.52 16.09 17.17
N PHE A 292 -12.57 15.19 17.04
CA PHE A 292 -11.41 15.13 17.95
C PHE A 292 -10.62 16.45 17.91
N TYR A 293 -10.30 16.97 16.73
CA TYR A 293 -9.59 18.23 16.59
C TYR A 293 -10.37 19.39 17.23
N ASN A 294 -11.66 19.52 16.89
CA ASN A 294 -12.50 20.61 17.38
C ASN A 294 -12.63 20.58 18.91
N LYS A 295 -12.85 19.42 19.51
CA LYS A 295 -12.88 19.24 20.96
C LYS A 295 -11.55 19.63 21.61
N SER A 296 -10.43 19.19 21.05
CA SER A 296 -9.09 19.52 21.54
C SER A 296 -8.82 21.03 21.45
N GLN A 297 -9.26 21.70 20.39
CA GLN A 297 -9.15 23.16 20.26
C GLN A 297 -9.99 23.90 21.29
N GLU A 298 -11.23 23.48 21.55
CA GLU A 298 -12.07 24.08 22.57
C GLU A 298 -11.52 23.87 23.99
N GLU A 299 -10.97 22.71 24.29
CA GLU A 299 -10.25 22.46 25.55
C GLU A 299 -9.03 23.40 25.69
N ALA A 300 -8.23 23.57 24.64
CA ALA A 300 -7.09 24.48 24.63
C ALA A 300 -7.54 25.93 24.86
N LYS A 301 -8.60 26.39 24.17
CA LYS A 301 -9.17 27.73 24.37
C LYS A 301 -9.63 27.97 25.80
N LYS A 302 -10.23 26.95 26.43
CA LYS A 302 -10.69 27.03 27.83
C LYS A 302 -9.52 27.11 28.78
N PHE A 303 -8.53 26.23 28.63
CA PHE A 303 -7.33 26.17 29.46
C PHE A 303 -6.53 27.48 29.41
N LEU A 304 -6.30 28.04 28.22
CA LEU A 304 -5.51 29.25 28.02
C LEU A 304 -6.17 30.54 28.55
N LYS A 305 -7.42 30.50 29.01
CA LYS A 305 -8.03 31.62 29.78
C LYS A 305 -7.38 31.73 31.13
N ASP A 306 -7.04 30.59 31.73
CA ASP A 306 -6.51 30.52 33.09
C ASP A 306 -4.96 30.47 33.07
N PHE A 307 -4.36 30.01 32.01
CA PHE A 307 -2.90 29.81 31.82
C PHE A 307 -2.41 30.38 30.47
N PRO A 308 -2.44 31.71 30.25
CA PRO A 308 -2.11 32.33 28.97
C PRO A 308 -0.65 32.13 28.57
N GLU A 309 0.27 31.83 29.50
CA GLU A 309 1.68 31.54 29.25
C GLU A 309 1.92 30.21 28.54
N ASP A 310 0.92 29.36 28.44
CA ASP A 310 0.97 28.08 27.72
C ASP A 310 0.47 28.17 26.27
N GLU A 311 0.34 29.38 25.75
CA GLU A 311 -0.04 29.63 24.35
C GLU A 311 0.87 28.87 23.38
N GLY A 312 0.25 28.17 22.42
CA GLY A 312 0.94 27.41 21.36
C GLY A 312 1.52 26.06 21.80
N LYS A 313 1.34 25.62 23.04
CA LYS A 313 1.85 24.33 23.53
C LYS A 313 0.92 23.16 23.26
N PHE A 314 -0.37 23.40 23.03
CA PHE A 314 -1.33 22.33 22.74
C PHE A 314 -1.11 21.72 21.37
N VAL A 315 -1.24 20.38 21.30
CA VAL A 315 -1.12 19.60 20.05
C VAL A 315 -2.29 18.62 19.97
N ALA A 316 -2.88 18.49 18.79
CA ALA A 316 -3.83 17.43 18.48
C ALA A 316 -3.53 16.91 17.07
N ASN A 317 -2.85 15.79 17.00
CA ASN A 317 -2.44 15.18 15.74
C ASN A 317 -3.22 13.90 15.47
N THR A 318 -3.42 13.58 14.20
CA THR A 318 -3.87 12.26 13.80
C THR A 318 -2.94 11.66 12.76
N ASN A 319 -2.79 10.35 12.84
CA ASN A 319 -2.12 9.54 11.80
C ASN A 319 -2.90 8.24 11.63
N PHE A 320 -2.65 7.50 10.55
CA PHE A 320 -3.32 6.23 10.34
C PHE A 320 -2.40 5.19 9.69
N GLU A 321 -2.76 3.94 9.88
CA GLU A 321 -2.14 2.78 9.26
C GLU A 321 -3.22 1.90 8.61
N ILE A 322 -2.92 1.37 7.45
CA ILE A 322 -3.76 0.37 6.79
C ILE A 322 -3.32 -1.01 7.29
N LYS A 323 -4.14 -1.65 8.12
CA LYS A 323 -3.87 -2.96 8.69
C LYS A 323 -4.28 -4.10 7.75
N LYS A 324 -5.36 -3.91 6.98
CA LYS A 324 -5.80 -4.81 5.92
C LYS A 324 -6.50 -4.02 4.81
N ASN A 325 -6.28 -4.41 3.57
CA ASN A 325 -6.99 -3.90 2.40
C ASN A 325 -6.99 -4.98 1.31
N SER A 326 -7.72 -6.04 1.55
CA SER A 326 -7.84 -7.20 0.66
C SER A 326 -9.05 -8.06 1.04
N ASN A 327 -9.48 -8.94 0.16
CA ASN A 327 -10.58 -9.88 0.41
C ASN A 327 -11.87 -9.18 0.89
N ASN A 328 -12.24 -8.09 0.23
CA ASN A 328 -13.39 -7.26 0.58
C ASN A 328 -13.37 -6.65 2.00
N MET A 329 -12.20 -6.59 2.62
CA MET A 329 -12.01 -6.04 3.96
C MET A 329 -11.02 -4.89 3.96
N LEU A 330 -11.45 -3.74 4.48
CA LEU A 330 -10.60 -2.60 4.77
C LEU A 330 -10.53 -2.40 6.28
N SER A 331 -9.34 -2.49 6.87
CA SER A 331 -9.10 -2.21 8.27
C SER A 331 -8.09 -1.07 8.40
N ILE A 332 -8.53 0.05 8.95
CA ILE A 332 -7.74 1.28 9.15
C ILE A 332 -7.62 1.53 10.64
N LEU A 333 -6.40 1.64 11.14
CA LEU A 333 -6.11 2.05 12.51
C LEU A 333 -5.73 3.53 12.51
N VAL A 334 -6.55 4.37 13.15
CA VAL A 334 -6.27 5.80 13.32
C VAL A 334 -5.76 6.06 14.72
N THR A 335 -4.59 6.68 14.84
CA THR A 335 -4.01 7.13 16.10
C THR A 335 -4.34 8.61 16.33
N TYR A 336 -4.96 8.91 17.43
CA TYR A 336 -5.29 10.24 17.92
C TYR A 336 -4.30 10.62 19.03
N TYR A 337 -3.45 11.59 18.78
CA TYR A 337 -2.48 12.07 19.76
C TYR A 337 -2.89 13.46 20.26
N LYS A 338 -2.90 13.64 21.57
CA LYS A 338 -3.16 14.94 22.21
C LYS A 338 -2.08 15.25 23.24
N TYR A 339 -1.56 16.48 23.18
CA TYR A 339 -0.73 17.05 24.24
C TYR A 339 -1.38 18.34 24.73
N SER A 340 -1.71 18.38 26.01
CA SER A 340 -2.38 19.51 26.67
C SER A 340 -1.57 20.10 27.83
N GLY A 341 -0.24 19.93 27.79
CA GLY A 341 0.67 20.27 28.88
C GLY A 341 0.98 19.07 29.79
N GLY A 342 2.00 19.18 30.61
CA GLY A 342 2.43 18.12 31.52
C GLY A 342 3.61 17.30 30.99
N ALA A 343 3.85 16.13 31.63
CA ALA A 343 5.06 15.32 31.38
C ALA A 343 5.05 14.58 30.03
N HIS A 344 3.89 14.20 29.51
CA HIS A 344 3.76 13.45 28.25
C HIS A 344 2.40 13.75 27.59
N GLY A 345 2.30 13.44 26.31
CA GLY A 345 1.01 13.41 25.60
C GLY A 345 0.27 12.12 25.85
N ASP A 346 -0.99 12.14 25.45
CA ASP A 346 -1.89 11.01 25.48
C ASP A 346 -2.23 10.57 24.03
N TYR A 347 -2.41 9.27 23.83
CA TYR A 347 -2.83 8.76 22.52
C TYR A 347 -3.87 7.66 22.67
N ASN A 348 -4.77 7.64 21.72
CA ASN A 348 -5.86 6.69 21.62
C ASN A 348 -5.93 6.15 20.20
N ASN A 349 -6.18 4.85 20.06
CA ASN A 349 -6.35 4.21 18.78
C ASN A 349 -7.83 3.89 18.52
N ILE A 350 -8.29 4.17 17.31
CA ILE A 350 -9.60 3.76 16.83
C ILE A 350 -9.40 2.98 15.53
N ALA A 351 -9.94 1.78 15.48
CA ALA A 351 -9.93 0.96 14.28
C ALA A 351 -11.27 1.07 13.55
N TYR A 352 -11.20 1.25 12.25
CA TYR A 352 -12.32 1.19 11.33
C TYR A 352 -12.20 -0.09 10.52
N ASN A 353 -13.04 -1.08 10.84
CA ASN A 353 -13.11 -2.36 10.14
C ASN A 353 -14.33 -2.32 9.21
N ILE A 354 -14.11 -2.32 7.90
CA ILE A 354 -15.14 -2.03 6.91
C ILE A 354 -15.28 -3.20 5.95
N TYR A 355 -16.47 -3.77 5.87
CA TYR A 355 -16.79 -4.78 4.86
C TYR A 355 -17.13 -4.08 3.54
N MET A 356 -16.24 -4.16 2.57
CA MET A 356 -16.26 -3.35 1.36
C MET A 356 -17.40 -3.68 0.39
N LYS A 357 -18.05 -4.84 0.52
CA LYS A 357 -19.20 -5.20 -0.32
C LYS A 357 -20.43 -4.32 -0.08
N ASN A 358 -20.62 -3.87 1.16
CA ASN A 358 -21.77 -3.05 1.55
C ASN A 358 -21.40 -1.76 2.27
N GLY A 359 -20.13 -1.54 2.63
CA GLY A 359 -19.63 -0.37 3.36
C GLY A 359 -19.94 -0.39 4.85
N GLU A 360 -20.30 -1.54 5.41
CA GLU A 360 -20.63 -1.70 6.82
C GLU A 360 -19.39 -1.63 7.70
N PHE A 361 -19.48 -0.84 8.77
CA PHE A 361 -18.47 -0.79 9.83
C PHE A 361 -18.74 -1.92 10.82
N LEU A 362 -17.83 -2.87 10.91
CA LEU A 362 -17.99 -4.07 11.72
C LEU A 362 -17.50 -3.85 13.15
N ASN A 363 -18.34 -4.23 14.13
CA ASN A 363 -17.94 -4.47 15.50
C ASN A 363 -17.40 -5.91 15.64
N LEU A 364 -16.68 -6.18 16.71
CA LEU A 364 -16.14 -7.51 16.96
C LEU A 364 -17.21 -8.62 16.96
N SER A 365 -18.36 -8.31 17.58
CA SER A 365 -19.52 -9.24 17.64
C SER A 365 -20.08 -9.62 16.28
N ASP A 366 -19.99 -8.70 15.29
CA ASP A 366 -20.61 -8.91 13.98
C ASP A 366 -19.95 -10.05 13.21
N LEU A 367 -18.68 -10.35 13.52
CA LEU A 367 -17.92 -11.42 12.90
C LEU A 367 -18.38 -12.83 13.29
N PHE A 368 -19.05 -12.99 14.43
CA PHE A 368 -19.35 -14.29 15.05
C PHE A 368 -20.82 -14.67 14.93
N LYS A 369 -21.06 -15.99 14.94
CA LYS A 369 -22.41 -16.58 14.97
C LYS A 369 -23.12 -16.19 16.26
N ASP A 370 -24.42 -15.89 16.17
CA ASP A 370 -25.19 -15.33 17.27
C ASP A 370 -25.30 -16.25 18.52
N GLU A 371 -25.21 -17.56 18.32
CA GLU A 371 -25.35 -18.56 19.40
C GLU A 371 -24.03 -18.93 20.10
N VAL A 372 -22.92 -18.24 19.73
CA VAL A 372 -21.57 -18.59 20.22
C VAL A 372 -21.08 -17.58 21.25
N ASN A 373 -20.54 -18.06 22.36
CA ASN A 373 -19.83 -17.23 23.31
C ASN A 373 -18.40 -16.92 22.83
N TYR A 374 -18.30 -16.07 21.78
CA TYR A 374 -17.02 -15.66 21.20
C TYR A 374 -16.10 -14.98 22.23
N LYS A 375 -16.67 -14.26 23.23
CA LYS A 375 -15.87 -13.58 24.26
C LYS A 375 -15.05 -14.57 25.08
N GLU A 376 -15.64 -15.70 25.44
CA GLU A 376 -14.92 -16.73 26.20
C GLU A 376 -13.74 -17.30 25.40
N VAL A 377 -13.94 -17.56 24.11
CA VAL A 377 -12.87 -18.06 23.24
C VAL A 377 -11.73 -17.05 23.12
N ILE A 378 -12.05 -15.78 22.89
CA ILE A 378 -11.08 -14.69 22.82
C ILE A 378 -10.36 -14.49 24.15
N ASN A 379 -11.11 -14.47 25.27
CA ASN A 379 -10.54 -14.30 26.59
C ASN A 379 -9.55 -15.41 26.95
N ASN A 380 -9.85 -16.64 26.59
CA ASN A 380 -8.95 -17.78 26.83
C ASN A 380 -7.65 -17.65 26.03
N GLU A 381 -7.75 -17.19 24.79
CA GLU A 381 -6.55 -16.97 23.95
C GLU A 381 -5.69 -15.83 24.49
N ILE A 382 -6.31 -14.71 24.94
CA ILE A 382 -5.58 -13.59 25.56
C ILE A 382 -4.88 -14.04 26.85
N ARG A 383 -5.58 -14.77 27.76
CA ARG A 383 -4.97 -15.29 29.01
C ARG A 383 -3.76 -16.16 28.71
N LYS A 384 -3.89 -17.06 27.74
CA LYS A 384 -2.79 -17.93 27.32
C LYS A 384 -1.58 -17.11 26.84
N GLN A 385 -1.80 -16.08 26.01
CA GLN A 385 -0.71 -15.22 25.54
C GLN A 385 -0.05 -14.44 26.71
N ILE A 386 -0.83 -13.95 27.65
CA ILE A 386 -0.32 -13.30 28.87
C ILE A 386 0.54 -14.27 29.70
N GLU A 387 0.07 -15.50 29.90
CA GLU A 387 0.83 -16.54 30.60
C GLU A 387 2.14 -16.88 29.88
N ASP A 388 2.12 -17.01 28.56
CA ASP A 388 3.30 -17.27 27.75
C ASP A 388 4.32 -16.09 27.83
N MET A 389 3.84 -14.84 27.85
CA MET A 389 4.69 -13.64 28.05
C MET A 389 5.33 -13.66 29.45
N ALA A 390 4.54 -13.94 30.50
CA ALA A 390 5.02 -14.01 31.87
C ALA A 390 6.06 -15.10 32.11
N GLN A 391 5.95 -16.23 31.38
CA GLN A 391 6.96 -17.29 31.44
C GLN A 391 8.29 -16.90 30.76
N LYS A 392 8.21 -16.12 29.67
CA LYS A 392 9.39 -15.64 28.92
C LYS A 392 10.10 -14.49 29.61
N ASP A 393 9.35 -13.62 30.26
CA ASP A 393 9.83 -12.43 30.96
C ASP A 393 9.27 -12.39 32.39
N LYS A 394 10.01 -13.02 33.32
CA LYS A 394 9.61 -13.14 34.73
C LYS A 394 9.64 -11.80 35.49
N GLU A 395 10.42 -10.82 35.03
CA GLU A 395 10.52 -9.50 35.67
C GLU A 395 9.26 -8.68 35.40
N ASN A 396 8.63 -8.88 34.26
CA ASN A 396 7.38 -8.26 33.86
C ASN A 396 6.14 -9.17 34.03
N ALA A 397 6.29 -10.30 34.72
CA ALA A 397 5.16 -11.17 35.05
C ALA A 397 4.16 -10.39 35.92
N GLY A 398 2.87 -10.36 35.51
CA GLY A 398 1.82 -9.64 36.22
C GLY A 398 1.62 -8.18 35.82
N VAL A 399 2.29 -7.71 34.77
CA VAL A 399 2.05 -6.37 34.20
C VAL A 399 0.64 -6.21 33.69
N TYR A 400 0.05 -7.28 33.11
CA TYR A 400 -1.30 -7.25 32.56
C TYR A 400 -2.36 -7.68 33.59
N GLN A 401 -3.35 -6.80 33.83
CA GLN A 401 -4.51 -7.05 34.71
C GLN A 401 -5.75 -7.34 33.88
N PHE A 402 -5.72 -8.42 33.11
CA PHE A 402 -6.79 -8.78 32.19
C PHE A 402 -7.83 -9.69 32.87
N THR A 403 -9.10 -9.36 32.70
CA THR A 403 -10.24 -10.19 33.14
C THR A 403 -11.08 -10.68 31.98
N THR A 404 -11.61 -9.78 31.18
CA THR A 404 -12.47 -10.08 30.01
C THR A 404 -12.47 -8.90 29.05
N ILE A 405 -12.74 -9.18 27.78
CA ILE A 405 -13.00 -8.14 26.78
C ILE A 405 -14.35 -7.48 27.02
N SER A 406 -14.47 -6.20 26.61
CA SER A 406 -15.72 -5.42 26.68
C SER A 406 -16.73 -5.83 25.59
N ASP A 407 -17.98 -5.34 25.66
CA ASP A 407 -18.97 -5.53 24.59
C ASP A 407 -18.57 -4.81 23.30
N ASN A 408 -17.93 -3.66 23.44
CA ASN A 408 -17.42 -2.85 22.33
C ASN A 408 -15.90 -2.92 22.24
N GLN A 409 -15.33 -4.14 22.38
CA GLN A 409 -13.90 -4.32 22.38
C GLN A 409 -13.26 -3.84 21.07
N LYS A 410 -12.24 -3.03 21.22
CA LYS A 410 -11.45 -2.52 20.09
C LYS A 410 -10.66 -3.65 19.43
N PHE A 411 -10.69 -3.71 18.11
CA PHE A 411 -9.95 -4.67 17.32
C PHE A 411 -9.64 -4.13 15.93
N TYR A 412 -8.65 -4.70 15.29
CA TYR A 412 -8.43 -4.54 13.87
C TYR A 412 -8.12 -5.89 13.23
N ILE A 413 -8.26 -5.98 11.91
CA ILE A 413 -7.92 -7.18 11.16
C ILE A 413 -6.59 -6.95 10.44
N GLN A 414 -5.66 -7.88 10.64
CA GLN A 414 -4.35 -7.87 9.98
C GLN A 414 -4.00 -9.27 9.51
N ASP A 415 -3.78 -9.42 8.20
CA ASP A 415 -3.55 -10.73 7.57
C ASP A 415 -4.65 -11.74 7.94
N ASP A 416 -4.28 -12.88 8.51
CA ASP A 416 -5.19 -13.94 9.00
C ASP A 416 -5.48 -13.82 10.50
N ASN A 417 -5.36 -12.61 11.07
CA ASN A 417 -5.54 -12.41 12.50
C ASN A 417 -6.59 -11.36 12.81
N ILE A 418 -7.34 -11.58 13.87
CA ILE A 418 -8.04 -10.56 14.61
C ILE A 418 -7.09 -10.08 15.71
N VAL A 419 -6.78 -8.78 15.71
CA VAL A 419 -5.91 -8.19 16.74
C VAL A 419 -6.79 -7.42 17.71
N ILE A 420 -6.90 -7.93 18.94
CA ILE A 420 -7.59 -7.26 20.04
C ILE A 420 -6.62 -6.28 20.68
N PHE A 421 -7.03 -5.05 20.89
CA PHE A 421 -6.20 -4.06 21.58
C PHE A 421 -6.97 -3.30 22.64
N PHE A 422 -6.21 -2.76 23.60
CA PHE A 422 -6.71 -2.07 24.77
C PHE A 422 -6.16 -0.64 24.86
N ASP A 423 -6.89 0.26 25.48
CA ASP A 423 -6.41 1.61 25.68
C ASP A 423 -5.25 1.68 26.69
N LEU A 424 -4.55 2.80 26.68
CA LEU A 424 -3.55 3.09 27.72
C LEU A 424 -4.21 3.00 29.10
N TYR A 425 -3.53 2.36 30.04
CA TYR A 425 -4.00 2.12 31.41
C TYR A 425 -5.20 1.18 31.56
N GLU A 426 -5.77 0.62 30.49
CA GLU A 426 -6.96 -0.23 30.60
C GLU A 426 -6.65 -1.57 31.29
N ILE A 427 -5.57 -2.23 30.85
CA ILE A 427 -5.15 -3.53 31.42
C ILE A 427 -3.65 -3.58 31.79
N ALA A 428 -2.91 -2.50 31.56
CA ALA A 428 -1.47 -2.43 31.84
C ALA A 428 -1.05 -0.98 32.13
N PRO A 429 0.08 -0.72 32.83
CA PRO A 429 0.62 0.62 33.03
C PRO A 429 1.02 1.30 31.71
N TYR A 430 1.06 2.62 31.68
CA TYR A 430 1.46 3.43 30.50
C TYR A 430 2.77 2.96 29.84
N ALA A 431 3.73 2.55 30.63
CA ALA A 431 5.02 2.07 30.12
C ALA A 431 4.93 0.80 29.24
N ALA A 432 3.85 0.04 29.35
CA ALA A 432 3.58 -1.11 28.49
C ALA A 432 3.06 -0.71 27.10
N GLY A 433 2.71 0.56 26.90
CA GLY A 433 2.08 1.02 25.66
C GLY A 433 0.64 0.53 25.49
N ILE A 434 0.19 0.43 24.26
CA ILE A 434 -1.11 -0.16 23.91
C ILE A 434 -0.93 -1.68 23.82
N PRO A 435 -1.60 -2.46 24.73
CA PRO A 435 -1.54 -3.92 24.67
C PRO A 435 -2.29 -4.45 23.45
N GLU A 436 -1.64 -5.35 22.68
CA GLU A 436 -2.21 -5.98 21.48
C GLU A 436 -2.06 -7.51 21.56
N PHE A 437 -3.15 -8.22 21.25
CA PHE A 437 -3.20 -9.68 21.24
C PHE A 437 -3.65 -10.17 19.88
N LYS A 438 -2.79 -10.91 19.18
CA LYS A 438 -3.06 -11.46 17.84
C LYS A 438 -3.72 -12.82 17.98
N ILE A 439 -4.93 -12.97 17.47
CA ILE A 439 -5.69 -14.20 17.50
C ILE A 439 -5.83 -14.72 16.06
N ASN A 440 -5.18 -15.85 15.78
CA ASN A 440 -5.22 -16.42 14.44
C ASN A 440 -6.61 -16.98 14.14
N ILE A 441 -7.09 -16.67 12.95
CA ILE A 441 -8.43 -17.04 12.52
C ILE A 441 -8.66 -18.56 12.51
N LYS A 442 -7.62 -19.36 12.34
CA LYS A 442 -7.74 -20.83 12.35
C LYS A 442 -8.35 -21.35 13.64
N SER A 443 -8.11 -20.67 14.77
CA SER A 443 -8.71 -21.02 16.06
C SER A 443 -10.18 -20.60 16.16
N LEU A 444 -10.64 -19.66 15.33
CA LEU A 444 -11.96 -19.05 15.36
C LEU A 444 -12.89 -19.48 14.21
N ASN A 445 -12.38 -20.18 13.20
CA ASN A 445 -13.12 -20.50 11.96
C ASN A 445 -14.49 -21.15 12.21
N HIS A 446 -14.60 -22.00 13.22
CA HIS A 446 -15.84 -22.73 13.53
C HIS A 446 -16.94 -21.85 14.15
N ILE A 447 -16.58 -20.67 14.66
CA ILE A 447 -17.51 -19.71 15.30
C ILE A 447 -17.77 -18.46 14.48
N LEU A 448 -17.04 -18.24 13.37
CA LEU A 448 -17.29 -17.12 12.47
C LEU A 448 -18.55 -17.30 11.66
N LYS A 449 -19.22 -16.20 11.31
CA LYS A 449 -20.24 -16.18 10.28
C LYS A 449 -19.62 -16.51 8.91
N ASP A 450 -20.31 -17.32 8.13
CA ASP A 450 -19.81 -17.79 6.84
C ASP A 450 -19.47 -16.66 5.86
N ASP A 451 -20.22 -15.55 5.91
CA ASP A 451 -19.99 -14.34 5.10
C ASP A 451 -18.61 -13.70 5.34
N TYR A 452 -18.06 -13.85 6.53
CA TYR A 452 -16.79 -13.23 6.91
C TYR A 452 -15.59 -14.18 6.88
N VAL A 453 -15.80 -15.48 6.70
CA VAL A 453 -14.69 -16.44 6.58
C VAL A 453 -13.78 -16.08 5.39
N SER A 454 -14.35 -15.54 4.31
CA SER A 454 -13.61 -15.20 3.10
C SER A 454 -12.65 -14.02 3.28
N ILE A 455 -12.91 -13.12 4.24
CA ILE A 455 -12.04 -11.95 4.48
C ILE A 455 -10.66 -12.31 5.05
N PHE A 456 -10.51 -13.55 5.53
CA PHE A 456 -9.27 -14.06 6.13
C PHE A 456 -8.52 -15.07 5.24
N LYS A 457 -8.97 -15.28 4.01
CA LYS A 457 -8.34 -16.25 3.09
C LYS A 457 -7.21 -15.65 2.27
#